data_15f7055bc9dc83f47b175aa3833653a1
#
_entry.id   15f7055bc9dc83f47b175aa3833653a1
#
_cell.length_a   1.000
_cell.length_b   1.000
_cell.length_c   1.000
_cell.angle_alpha   90.00
_cell.angle_beta   90.00
_cell.angle_gamma   90.00
#
_symmetry.space_group_name_H-M   'P 1'
#
loop_
_entity.id
_entity.type
_entity.pdbx_description
1 polymer ?
#
loop_
_entity_poly.entity_id
_entity_poly.type
_entity_poly.pdbx_seq_one_letter_code
_entity_poly.pdbx_strand_id
1 'polypeptide(L)'
;MDMHIECINGTPIVNTLDHLPPLPLVVKYIFPITEQDELGIYHALRLHGRIRHINLHLPPSMMQQCLVLMDTHFPMLEYLSLSFEGDKFTTLTLPKAFLAPNLRHLDLPAVSPPKRLRLLTSSLPLVTLVLKNIKASSYFRPRVLVARLRSLPQLEELSIQFSIPIPRPSAEWELSGEQVFPVPLLNLKKLCFVGVSSYLESLVAQIWAPRLTQLDITLFNQIIFALPRLSHLINIMQSIGPKFSAAEVFFRRDEVSVTMPRHASALYFSLRVRCVQLDWQIDCAAQICGALSHELSGVKEFRLNIYDQNMPTEWQNGEIDPTTWYELLRPFIGAKELQIHDGLLEELSRALRVEGRDPGFLPNLQYIIAGTNLFTWFLDTRVLVGRPVRFSLPPGSPLVPDMTIHRHSSAPERVRRRMLSRSWSLRA
;
A
#
# COMPACT_ATOMS: atom_id res chain seq x y z
N MET A 1 20.68 11.34 -29.54
CA MET A 1 21.15 11.88 -28.25
C MET A 1 20.64 13.30 -28.16
N ASP A 2 19.71 13.60 -27.29
CA ASP A 2 19.21 14.97 -27.09
C ASP A 2 20.27 15.74 -26.29
N MET A 3 20.93 16.70 -26.92
CA MET A 3 21.87 17.57 -26.23
C MET A 3 21.11 18.50 -25.27
N HIS A 4 21.57 18.64 -24.05
CA HIS A 4 21.02 19.53 -23.02
C HIS A 4 22.14 20.08 -22.13
N ILE A 5 21.86 21.16 -21.41
CA ILE A 5 22.77 21.75 -20.43
C ILE A 5 22.30 21.38 -19.05
N GLU A 6 23.17 20.72 -18.29
CA GLU A 6 22.86 20.36 -16.89
C GLU A 6 23.30 21.48 -15.94
N CYS A 7 22.35 21.93 -15.13
CA CYS A 7 22.54 22.87 -14.03
C CYS A 7 22.43 22.06 -12.73
N ILE A 8 23.58 21.74 -12.12
CA ILE A 8 23.69 20.90 -10.93
C ILE A 8 24.54 21.57 -9.87
N ASN A 9 24.52 21.03 -8.64
CA ASN A 9 25.34 21.53 -7.53
C ASN A 9 26.82 21.72 -7.94
N GLY A 10 27.40 22.86 -7.59
CA GLY A 10 28.78 23.21 -7.88
C GLY A 10 29.05 23.69 -9.32
N THR A 11 28.04 23.78 -10.16
CA THR A 11 28.22 24.30 -11.53
C THR A 11 28.16 25.84 -11.57
N PRO A 12 29.20 26.56 -12.03
CA PRO A 12 29.19 28.03 -12.11
C PRO A 12 28.29 28.50 -13.27
N ILE A 13 27.00 28.59 -13.07
CA ILE A 13 26.01 28.78 -14.12
C ILE A 13 25.83 30.26 -14.50
N VAL A 14 25.95 31.17 -13.55
CA VAL A 14 25.52 32.57 -13.68
C VAL A 14 26.20 33.29 -14.86
N ASN A 15 27.47 32.96 -15.16
CA ASN A 15 28.19 33.60 -16.24
C ASN A 15 28.29 32.74 -17.51
N THR A 16 27.83 31.50 -17.48
CA THR A 16 27.99 30.56 -18.59
C THR A 16 26.74 30.41 -19.45
N LEU A 17 25.55 30.49 -18.84
CA LEU A 17 24.28 30.25 -19.55
C LEU A 17 24.00 31.27 -20.65
N ASP A 18 24.44 32.54 -20.50
CA ASP A 18 24.23 33.60 -21.48
C ASP A 18 25.10 33.44 -22.72
N HIS A 19 26.20 32.70 -22.60
CA HIS A 19 27.16 32.44 -23.69
C HIS A 19 26.98 31.06 -24.35
N LEU A 20 26.15 30.19 -23.75
CA LEU A 20 25.88 28.85 -24.29
C LEU A 20 24.78 28.89 -25.36
N PRO A 21 24.82 27.98 -26.35
CA PRO A 21 23.74 27.86 -27.34
C PRO A 21 22.40 27.61 -26.65
N PRO A 22 21.26 27.97 -27.29
CA PRO A 22 19.92 27.86 -26.70
C PRO A 22 19.43 26.39 -26.56
N LEU A 23 20.25 25.54 -25.99
CA LEU A 23 19.91 24.14 -25.70
C LEU A 23 18.93 24.04 -24.52
N PRO A 24 18.12 22.98 -24.45
CA PRO A 24 17.27 22.71 -23.32
C PRO A 24 18.05 22.63 -21.99
N LEU A 25 17.45 23.13 -20.91
CA LEU A 25 18.04 23.12 -19.58
C LEU A 25 17.45 22.00 -18.71
N VAL A 26 18.33 21.32 -17.97
CA VAL A 26 18.04 20.34 -16.94
C VAL A 26 18.53 20.90 -15.61
N VAL A 27 17.62 21.28 -14.71
CA VAL A 27 17.92 21.93 -13.45
C VAL A 27 17.75 20.90 -12.32
N LYS A 28 18.87 20.46 -11.72
CA LYS A 28 18.89 19.44 -10.67
C LYS A 28 19.73 19.91 -9.49
N TYR A 29 19.09 20.20 -8.38
CA TYR A 29 19.78 20.60 -7.15
C TYR A 29 19.24 19.85 -5.96
N ILE A 30 20.17 19.29 -5.16
CA ILE A 30 19.87 18.52 -3.96
C ILE A 30 20.65 19.10 -2.79
N PHE A 31 19.97 19.41 -1.71
CA PHE A 31 20.61 19.89 -0.47
C PHE A 31 21.67 18.89 0.03
N PRO A 32 22.87 19.35 0.54
CA PRO A 32 23.23 20.74 0.80
C PRO A 32 23.68 21.49 -0.48
N ILE A 33 23.44 22.83 -0.50
CA ILE A 33 23.77 23.73 -1.60
C ILE A 33 24.58 24.93 -1.07
N THR A 34 25.35 25.53 -1.96
CA THR A 34 26.13 26.75 -1.70
C THR A 34 25.35 28.02 -2.09
N GLU A 35 25.81 29.20 -1.68
CA GLU A 35 25.24 30.49 -2.14
C GLU A 35 25.35 30.64 -3.67
N GLN A 36 26.40 30.10 -4.27
CA GLN A 36 26.58 30.12 -5.72
C GLN A 36 25.55 29.22 -6.43
N ASP A 37 25.23 28.07 -5.84
CA ASP A 37 24.16 27.18 -6.37
C ASP A 37 22.81 27.89 -6.29
N GLU A 38 22.54 28.62 -5.21
CA GLU A 38 21.31 29.39 -5.03
C GLU A 38 21.13 30.42 -6.17
N LEU A 39 22.15 31.21 -6.43
CA LEU A 39 22.15 32.16 -7.53
C LEU A 39 21.97 31.45 -8.88
N GLY A 40 22.63 30.30 -9.06
CA GLY A 40 22.52 29.49 -10.27
C GLY A 40 21.10 28.98 -10.50
N ILE A 41 20.42 28.50 -9.46
CA ILE A 41 19.01 28.06 -9.54
C ILE A 41 18.11 29.20 -9.97
N TYR A 42 18.23 30.38 -9.33
CA TYR A 42 17.38 31.52 -9.67
C TYR A 42 17.63 32.04 -11.10
N HIS A 43 18.89 32.03 -11.52
CA HIS A 43 19.23 32.40 -12.91
C HIS A 43 18.64 31.40 -13.88
N ALA A 44 18.80 30.09 -13.65
CA ALA A 44 18.26 29.07 -14.52
C ALA A 44 16.71 29.15 -14.59
N LEU A 45 16.01 29.35 -13.48
CA LEU A 45 14.54 29.44 -13.45
C LEU A 45 14.00 30.65 -14.24
N ARG A 46 14.75 31.75 -14.35
CA ARG A 46 14.38 32.90 -15.22
C ARG A 46 14.39 32.54 -16.71
N LEU A 47 15.15 31.50 -17.09
CA LEU A 47 15.18 31.00 -18.46
C LEU A 47 14.09 29.95 -18.72
N HIS A 48 12.93 30.14 -18.14
CA HIS A 48 11.79 29.21 -18.11
C HIS A 48 11.39 28.63 -19.48
N GLY A 49 11.61 29.41 -20.57
CA GLY A 49 11.32 28.96 -21.93
C GLY A 49 12.24 27.85 -22.47
N ARG A 50 13.37 27.58 -21.78
CA ARG A 50 14.36 26.55 -22.16
C ARG A 50 14.35 25.35 -21.24
N ILE A 51 13.68 25.42 -20.10
CA ILE A 51 13.73 24.35 -19.07
C ILE A 51 12.88 23.18 -19.51
N ARG A 52 13.52 22.02 -19.62
CA ARG A 52 12.88 20.72 -19.90
C ARG A 52 12.67 19.88 -18.63
N HIS A 53 13.56 20.03 -17.63
CA HIS A 53 13.55 19.21 -16.43
C HIS A 53 13.89 20.06 -15.20
N ILE A 54 13.05 19.94 -14.15
CA ILE A 54 13.29 20.54 -12.84
C ILE A 54 13.21 19.43 -11.79
N ASN A 55 14.29 19.27 -11.01
CA ASN A 55 14.32 18.41 -9.83
C ASN A 55 15.02 19.17 -8.70
N LEU A 56 14.24 19.70 -7.78
CA LEU A 56 14.73 20.52 -6.67
C LEU A 56 14.40 19.89 -5.32
N HIS A 57 15.44 19.69 -4.51
CA HIS A 57 15.33 19.30 -3.11
C HIS A 57 16.05 20.36 -2.27
N LEU A 58 15.31 21.33 -1.73
CA LEU A 58 15.84 22.58 -1.19
C LEU A 58 15.28 22.86 0.21
N PRO A 59 15.92 23.72 1.03
CA PRO A 59 15.31 24.26 2.23
C PRO A 59 14.01 25.02 1.92
N PRO A 60 13.03 25.08 2.85
CA PRO A 60 11.72 25.69 2.62
C PRO A 60 11.77 27.16 2.18
N SER A 61 12.68 27.96 2.74
CA SER A 61 12.85 29.37 2.39
C SER A 61 13.26 29.56 0.92
N MET A 62 14.23 28.77 0.45
CA MET A 62 14.67 28.79 -0.93
C MET A 62 13.61 28.23 -1.88
N MET A 63 12.96 27.14 -1.50
CA MET A 63 11.85 26.59 -2.29
C MET A 63 10.75 27.64 -2.47
N GLN A 64 10.44 28.43 -1.45
CA GLN A 64 9.45 29.50 -1.55
C GLN A 64 9.88 30.57 -2.59
N GLN A 65 11.15 30.96 -2.61
CA GLN A 65 11.67 31.91 -3.62
C GLN A 65 11.64 31.31 -5.03
N CYS A 66 12.01 30.04 -5.17
CA CYS A 66 11.88 29.32 -6.45
C CYS A 66 10.42 29.31 -6.93
N LEU A 67 9.46 29.05 -6.05
CA LEU A 67 8.03 29.06 -6.41
C LEU A 67 7.57 30.43 -6.90
N VAL A 68 8.09 31.52 -6.34
CA VAL A 68 7.78 32.88 -6.85
C VAL A 68 8.27 33.05 -8.29
N LEU A 69 9.48 32.56 -8.61
CA LEU A 69 10.02 32.61 -9.98
C LEU A 69 9.28 31.67 -10.93
N MET A 70 8.65 30.63 -10.39
CA MET A 70 7.88 29.67 -11.18
C MET A 70 6.43 30.14 -11.47
N ASP A 71 6.01 31.32 -11.05
CA ASP A 71 4.67 31.86 -11.34
C ASP A 71 4.54 32.34 -12.81
N THR A 72 4.91 31.47 -13.75
CA THR A 72 4.98 31.74 -15.17
C THR A 72 4.74 30.47 -16.00
N HIS A 73 4.89 30.61 -17.33
CA HIS A 73 4.70 29.53 -18.32
C HIS A 73 6.03 28.85 -18.65
N PHE A 74 6.05 27.49 -18.55
CA PHE A 74 7.18 26.62 -18.88
C PHE A 74 6.85 25.75 -20.10
N PRO A 75 7.01 26.26 -21.33
CA PRO A 75 6.51 25.58 -22.53
C PRO A 75 7.22 24.27 -22.85
N MET A 76 8.48 24.11 -22.44
CA MET A 76 9.27 22.91 -22.73
C MET A 76 9.33 21.91 -21.56
N LEU A 77 8.77 22.24 -20.42
CA LEU A 77 8.91 21.43 -19.21
C LEU A 77 8.20 20.09 -19.34
N GLU A 78 8.97 19.00 -19.21
CA GLU A 78 8.49 17.61 -19.26
C GLU A 78 8.52 16.93 -17.89
N TYR A 79 9.43 17.33 -17.01
CA TYR A 79 9.60 16.74 -15.69
C TYR A 79 9.69 17.81 -14.61
N LEU A 80 8.87 17.68 -13.57
CA LEU A 80 8.88 18.54 -12.40
C LEU A 80 8.83 17.70 -11.13
N SER A 81 9.89 17.79 -10.32
CA SER A 81 9.92 17.26 -8.94
C SER A 81 10.36 18.37 -7.99
N LEU A 82 9.51 18.64 -6.97
CA LEU A 82 9.76 19.67 -5.96
C LEU A 82 9.61 19.08 -4.57
N SER A 83 10.72 19.01 -3.85
CA SER A 83 10.77 18.53 -2.47
C SER A 83 11.54 19.49 -1.57
N PHE A 84 11.24 19.47 -0.28
CA PHE A 84 11.99 20.24 0.70
C PHE A 84 12.05 19.48 2.04
N GLU A 85 13.15 19.68 2.77
CA GLU A 85 13.27 19.27 4.15
C GLU A 85 12.70 20.38 5.04
N GLY A 86 11.72 20.05 5.85
CA GLY A 86 11.14 21.04 6.75
C GLY A 86 10.11 20.46 7.68
N ASP A 87 9.71 21.26 8.65
CA ASP A 87 8.70 20.94 9.62
C ASP A 87 7.40 20.48 8.94
N LYS A 88 6.75 19.50 9.57
CA LYS A 88 5.43 18.98 9.15
C LYS A 88 4.38 20.09 8.96
N PHE A 89 4.63 21.29 9.47
CA PHE A 89 3.72 22.44 9.43
C PHE A 89 3.94 23.38 8.24
N THR A 90 5.11 23.36 7.58
CA THR A 90 5.38 24.23 6.43
C THR A 90 4.51 23.81 5.24
N THR A 91 3.70 24.73 4.73
CA THR A 91 2.85 24.50 3.54
C THR A 91 3.29 25.41 2.41
N LEU A 92 4.00 24.85 1.46
CA LEU A 92 4.28 25.52 0.19
C LEU A 92 3.27 25.07 -0.86
N THR A 93 2.84 25.97 -1.71
CA THR A 93 1.83 25.70 -2.74
C THR A 93 2.37 26.13 -4.09
N LEU A 94 2.18 25.31 -5.10
CA LEU A 94 2.56 25.64 -6.48
C LEU A 94 1.80 26.91 -6.94
N PRO A 95 2.46 27.83 -7.63
CA PRO A 95 1.86 29.10 -8.06
C PRO A 95 0.64 28.91 -8.97
N LYS A 96 -0.26 29.90 -8.96
CA LYS A 96 -1.51 29.84 -9.74
C LYS A 96 -1.32 30.01 -11.24
N ALA A 97 -0.31 30.80 -11.64
CA ALA A 97 0.00 31.06 -13.05
C ALA A 97 1.00 30.03 -13.61
N PHE A 98 1.50 29.08 -12.80
CA PHE A 98 2.34 28.00 -13.29
C PHE A 98 1.59 27.16 -14.33
N LEU A 99 2.14 27.12 -15.55
CA LEU A 99 1.61 26.33 -16.66
C LEU A 99 2.74 25.55 -17.33
N ALA A 100 2.54 24.27 -17.59
CA ALA A 100 3.51 23.38 -18.21
C ALA A 100 2.77 22.40 -19.15
N PRO A 101 2.43 22.81 -20.39
CA PRO A 101 1.57 22.00 -21.28
C PRO A 101 2.20 20.68 -21.72
N ASN A 102 3.54 20.60 -21.77
CA ASN A 102 4.27 19.41 -22.18
C ASN A 102 4.69 18.52 -20.99
N LEU A 103 4.21 18.81 -19.79
CA LEU A 103 4.57 18.08 -18.58
C LEU A 103 4.13 16.60 -18.65
N ARG A 104 5.09 15.69 -18.50
CA ARG A 104 4.89 14.23 -18.49
C ARG A 104 4.99 13.64 -17.10
N HIS A 105 5.84 14.22 -16.24
CA HIS A 105 6.07 13.74 -14.89
C HIS A 105 5.94 14.89 -13.89
N LEU A 106 4.98 14.76 -12.97
CA LEU A 106 4.76 15.67 -11.86
C LEU A 106 4.90 14.93 -10.55
N ASP A 107 5.94 15.27 -9.77
CA ASP A 107 6.18 14.72 -8.43
C ASP A 107 6.29 15.85 -7.41
N LEU A 108 5.29 15.94 -6.52
CA LEU A 108 5.21 16.95 -5.47
C LEU A 108 5.18 16.29 -4.10
N PRO A 109 6.33 15.81 -3.57
CA PRO A 109 6.37 15.10 -2.30
C PRO A 109 6.13 15.99 -1.08
N ALA A 110 6.29 17.30 -1.20
CA ALA A 110 6.10 18.25 -0.10
C ALA A 110 5.36 19.52 -0.50
N VAL A 111 5.40 19.89 -1.79
CA VAL A 111 4.70 21.08 -2.31
C VAL A 111 3.26 20.72 -2.66
N SER A 112 2.32 21.45 -2.09
CA SER A 112 0.90 21.21 -2.35
C SER A 112 0.47 21.72 -3.72
N PRO A 113 -0.38 20.98 -4.44
CA PRO A 113 -0.98 21.49 -5.66
C PRO A 113 -1.97 22.64 -5.33
N PRO A 114 -2.20 23.57 -6.28
CA PRO A 114 -3.21 24.60 -6.08
C PRO A 114 -4.61 23.95 -6.02
N LYS A 115 -5.49 24.46 -5.15
CA LYS A 115 -6.84 23.90 -4.89
C LYS A 115 -7.67 23.61 -6.16
N ARG A 116 -7.50 24.41 -7.22
CA ARG A 116 -8.24 24.24 -8.47
C ARG A 116 -7.64 23.23 -9.44
N LEU A 117 -6.45 22.68 -9.14
CA LEU A 117 -5.75 21.68 -9.98
C LEU A 117 -5.69 22.09 -11.48
N ARG A 118 -5.61 23.40 -11.80
CA ARG A 118 -5.60 23.88 -13.19
C ARG A 118 -4.45 23.31 -14.00
N LEU A 119 -3.30 23.09 -13.37
CA LEU A 119 -2.15 22.44 -13.97
C LEU A 119 -2.52 21.12 -14.67
N LEU A 120 -3.36 20.30 -14.03
CA LEU A 120 -3.76 19.01 -14.59
C LEU A 120 -4.66 19.13 -15.83
N THR A 121 -5.25 20.30 -16.09
CA THR A 121 -6.04 20.52 -17.30
C THR A 121 -5.22 21.04 -18.47
N SER A 122 -4.03 21.59 -18.21
CA SER A 122 -3.11 22.07 -19.24
C SER A 122 -2.05 21.04 -19.66
N SER A 123 -1.81 20.02 -18.81
CA SER A 123 -0.75 19.02 -19.00
C SER A 123 -1.32 17.71 -19.54
N LEU A 124 -1.89 17.72 -20.74
CA LEU A 124 -2.51 16.55 -21.37
C LEU A 124 -1.58 15.32 -21.53
N PRO A 125 -0.25 15.45 -21.78
CA PRO A 125 0.65 14.32 -21.96
C PRO A 125 1.14 13.72 -20.62
N LEU A 126 0.54 14.08 -19.48
CA LEU A 126 0.98 13.62 -18.16
C LEU A 126 0.90 12.08 -18.04
N VAL A 127 2.05 11.46 -17.72
CA VAL A 127 2.22 10.02 -17.55
C VAL A 127 2.28 9.66 -16.06
N THR A 128 2.93 10.50 -15.25
CA THR A 128 3.11 10.26 -13.80
C THR A 128 2.59 11.46 -13.02
N LEU A 129 1.69 11.19 -12.07
CA LEU A 129 1.17 12.18 -11.12
C LEU A 129 1.38 11.69 -9.70
N VAL A 130 2.28 12.34 -8.98
CA VAL A 130 2.61 12.00 -7.59
C VAL A 130 2.39 13.25 -6.72
N LEU A 131 1.40 13.18 -5.84
CA LEU A 131 1.04 14.21 -4.87
C LEU A 131 1.15 13.61 -3.47
N LYS A 132 2.19 13.99 -2.72
CA LYS A 132 2.43 13.49 -1.36
C LYS A 132 2.28 14.60 -0.32
N ASN A 133 2.15 14.21 0.94
CA ASN A 133 2.00 15.14 2.07
C ASN A 133 0.89 16.19 1.88
N ILE A 134 -0.22 15.79 1.22
CA ILE A 134 -1.37 16.67 1.02
C ILE A 134 -1.95 17.01 2.38
N LYS A 135 -1.90 18.30 2.74
CA LYS A 135 -2.42 18.80 4.02
C LYS A 135 -3.90 19.12 3.92
N ALA A 136 -4.58 19.24 5.08
CA ALA A 136 -5.99 19.58 5.13
C ALA A 136 -6.33 20.90 4.40
N SER A 137 -5.41 21.90 4.44
CA SER A 137 -5.58 23.18 3.72
C SER A 137 -5.60 23.04 2.19
N SER A 138 -4.97 22.00 1.66
CA SER A 138 -4.85 21.68 0.20
C SER A 138 -5.72 20.51 -0.21
N TYR A 139 -6.61 20.08 0.68
CA TYR A 139 -7.53 18.98 0.40
C TYR A 139 -8.43 19.28 -0.80
N PHE A 140 -8.64 18.28 -1.61
CA PHE A 140 -9.58 18.27 -2.73
C PHE A 140 -10.48 17.02 -2.65
N ARG A 141 -11.74 17.19 -3.04
CA ARG A 141 -12.73 16.10 -3.03
C ARG A 141 -12.39 15.06 -4.12
N PRO A 142 -12.73 13.77 -3.93
CA PRO A 142 -12.52 12.74 -4.95
C PRO A 142 -13.09 13.12 -6.31
N ARG A 143 -14.31 13.67 -6.37
CA ARG A 143 -14.96 14.13 -7.62
C ARG A 143 -14.14 15.18 -8.37
N VAL A 144 -13.51 16.11 -7.63
CA VAL A 144 -12.67 17.17 -8.23
C VAL A 144 -11.42 16.55 -8.85
N LEU A 145 -10.79 15.61 -8.15
CA LEU A 145 -9.65 14.87 -8.70
C LEU A 145 -10.05 14.08 -9.95
N VAL A 146 -11.09 13.26 -9.86
CA VAL A 146 -11.56 12.42 -10.97
C VAL A 146 -11.94 13.25 -12.20
N ALA A 147 -12.58 14.40 -12.01
CA ALA A 147 -12.89 15.31 -13.10
C ALA A 147 -11.62 15.83 -13.83
N ARG A 148 -10.48 15.96 -13.10
CA ARG A 148 -9.19 16.32 -13.70
C ARG A 148 -8.49 15.14 -14.34
N LEU A 149 -8.59 13.95 -13.74
CA LEU A 149 -8.01 12.72 -14.29
C LEU A 149 -8.63 12.36 -15.66
N ARG A 150 -9.86 12.77 -15.92
CA ARG A 150 -10.53 12.59 -17.23
C ARG A 150 -9.75 13.25 -18.39
N SER A 151 -9.04 14.33 -18.12
CA SER A 151 -8.21 15.02 -19.14
C SER A 151 -6.79 14.44 -19.28
N LEU A 152 -6.46 13.35 -18.57
CA LEU A 152 -5.13 12.73 -18.54
C LEU A 152 -5.14 11.30 -19.12
N PRO A 153 -5.39 11.13 -20.43
CA PRO A 153 -5.56 9.79 -21.02
C PRO A 153 -4.29 8.95 -21.03
N GLN A 154 -3.13 9.59 -20.87
CA GLN A 154 -1.82 8.94 -20.90
C GLN A 154 -1.30 8.55 -19.50
N LEU A 155 -2.09 8.79 -18.45
CA LEU A 155 -1.65 8.56 -17.08
C LEU A 155 -1.39 7.07 -16.82
N GLU A 156 -0.15 6.74 -16.45
CA GLU A 156 0.30 5.40 -16.10
C GLU A 156 0.48 5.21 -14.59
N GLU A 157 0.89 6.26 -13.88
CA GLU A 157 1.09 6.23 -12.44
C GLU A 157 0.34 7.36 -11.75
N LEU A 158 -0.47 7.00 -10.74
CA LEU A 158 -1.18 7.92 -9.85
C LEU A 158 -0.82 7.63 -8.40
N SER A 159 -0.27 8.63 -7.70
CA SER A 159 0.01 8.55 -6.26
C SER A 159 -0.62 9.73 -5.54
N ILE A 160 -1.52 9.46 -4.60
CA ILE A 160 -2.20 10.44 -3.77
C ILE A 160 -1.96 10.11 -2.32
N GLN A 161 -1.25 10.97 -1.59
CA GLN A 161 -0.88 10.71 -0.21
C GLN A 161 -1.23 11.91 0.68
N PHE A 162 -2.19 11.72 1.56
CA PHE A 162 -2.54 12.70 2.59
C PHE A 162 -1.58 12.59 3.78
N SER A 163 -1.24 13.71 4.42
CA SER A 163 -0.31 13.74 5.56
C SER A 163 -0.96 13.37 6.89
N ILE A 164 -2.26 13.62 7.01
CA ILE A 164 -3.07 13.38 8.22
C ILE A 164 -4.44 12.84 7.82
N PRO A 165 -5.14 12.14 8.74
CA PRO A 165 -6.54 11.80 8.53
C PRO A 165 -7.34 13.08 8.27
N ILE A 166 -8.11 13.08 7.20
CA ILE A 166 -9.00 14.19 6.92
C ILE A 166 -10.13 14.18 7.95
N PRO A 167 -10.48 15.32 8.56
CA PRO A 167 -11.61 15.38 9.48
C PRO A 167 -12.86 14.85 8.77
N ARG A 168 -13.64 14.06 9.50
CA ARG A 168 -14.84 13.30 9.09
C ARG A 168 -15.42 13.68 7.74
N PRO A 169 -15.70 12.70 6.88
CA PRO A 169 -16.45 12.96 5.67
C PRO A 169 -17.74 13.66 6.08
N SER A 170 -17.91 14.89 5.62
CA SER A 170 -19.25 15.49 5.64
C SER A 170 -20.17 14.57 4.83
N ALA A 171 -21.47 14.55 5.14
CA ALA A 171 -22.50 13.78 4.40
C ALA A 171 -22.47 13.98 2.87
N GLU A 172 -21.72 14.96 2.38
CA GLU A 172 -21.43 15.24 0.98
C GLU A 172 -20.58 14.16 0.24
N TRP A 173 -19.98 13.20 0.98
CA TRP A 173 -19.23 12.08 0.37
C TRP A 173 -20.13 10.87 0.10
N GLU A 174 -21.29 10.83 0.72
CA GLU A 174 -22.33 9.89 0.33
C GLU A 174 -22.60 10.13 -1.15
N LEU A 175 -22.45 9.07 -1.92
CA LEU A 175 -22.76 9.05 -3.35
C LEU A 175 -24.22 9.54 -3.47
N SER A 176 -24.41 10.85 -3.64
CA SER A 176 -25.71 11.38 -4.09
C SER A 176 -26.06 10.54 -5.31
N GLY A 177 -27.22 9.89 -5.33
CA GLY A 177 -27.62 8.82 -6.25
C GLY A 177 -27.52 9.11 -7.75
N GLU A 178 -26.73 10.09 -8.17
CA GLU A 178 -26.36 10.30 -9.56
C GLU A 178 -25.42 9.18 -10.01
N GLN A 179 -25.84 8.45 -11.02
CA GLN A 179 -25.02 7.49 -11.75
C GLN A 179 -23.84 8.23 -12.37
N VAL A 180 -22.71 8.24 -11.66
CA VAL A 180 -21.46 8.78 -12.20
C VAL A 180 -20.81 7.68 -13.02
N PHE A 181 -20.76 7.85 -14.35
CA PHE A 181 -20.00 6.94 -15.21
C PHE A 181 -18.51 7.00 -14.82
N PRO A 182 -17.86 5.84 -14.61
CA PRO A 182 -16.47 5.80 -14.28
C PRO A 182 -15.60 6.45 -15.37
N VAL A 183 -14.58 7.18 -14.94
CA VAL A 183 -13.61 7.77 -15.86
C VAL A 183 -12.64 6.69 -16.32
N PRO A 184 -12.49 6.46 -17.64
CA PRO A 184 -11.56 5.46 -18.15
C PRO A 184 -10.12 5.98 -18.06
N LEU A 185 -9.30 5.30 -17.25
CA LEU A 185 -7.85 5.48 -17.14
C LEU A 185 -7.17 4.27 -17.77
N LEU A 186 -7.24 4.20 -19.11
CA LEU A 186 -6.88 3.00 -19.89
C LEU A 186 -5.40 2.63 -19.79
N ASN A 187 -4.53 3.59 -19.47
CA ASN A 187 -3.10 3.38 -19.37
C ASN A 187 -2.61 3.27 -17.92
N LEU A 188 -3.48 3.44 -16.91
CA LEU A 188 -3.09 3.39 -15.50
C LEU A 188 -2.60 2.00 -15.12
N LYS A 189 -1.32 1.91 -14.75
CA LYS A 189 -0.62 0.68 -14.33
C LYS A 189 -0.39 0.62 -12.82
N LYS A 190 -0.21 1.80 -12.19
CA LYS A 190 0.12 1.90 -10.78
C LYS A 190 -0.75 2.93 -10.08
N LEU A 191 -1.37 2.51 -8.97
CA LEU A 191 -2.13 3.37 -8.05
C LEU A 191 -1.56 3.25 -6.65
N CYS A 192 -1.05 4.37 -6.12
CA CYS A 192 -0.62 4.48 -4.72
C CYS A 192 -1.56 5.44 -3.98
N PHE A 193 -2.02 5.03 -2.81
CA PHE A 193 -2.91 5.85 -1.99
C PHE A 193 -2.50 5.82 -0.51
N VAL A 194 -2.47 6.98 0.14
CA VAL A 194 -2.34 7.10 1.60
C VAL A 194 -3.43 8.02 2.10
N GLY A 195 -4.34 7.51 2.94
CA GLY A 195 -5.46 8.30 3.41
C GLY A 195 -6.51 7.52 4.20
N VAL A 196 -7.75 7.96 4.13
CA VAL A 196 -8.90 7.30 4.76
C VAL A 196 -9.65 6.41 3.78
N SER A 197 -10.21 5.29 4.26
CA SER A 197 -10.90 4.31 3.41
C SER A 197 -12.06 4.90 2.63
N SER A 198 -12.85 5.79 3.22
CA SER A 198 -13.99 6.43 2.54
C SER A 198 -13.58 7.29 1.33
N TYR A 199 -12.42 7.97 1.40
CA TYR A 199 -11.89 8.68 0.24
C TYR A 199 -11.49 7.71 -0.87
N LEU A 200 -10.76 6.66 -0.51
CA LEU A 200 -10.34 5.62 -1.45
C LEU A 200 -11.54 5.00 -2.16
N GLU A 201 -12.55 4.57 -1.42
CA GLU A 201 -13.78 3.97 -1.95
C GLU A 201 -14.49 4.91 -2.92
N SER A 202 -14.59 6.20 -2.56
CA SER A 202 -15.16 7.21 -3.46
C SER A 202 -14.33 7.45 -4.72
N LEU A 203 -13.00 7.37 -4.62
CA LEU A 203 -12.09 7.50 -5.76
C LEU A 203 -12.21 6.30 -6.70
N VAL A 204 -12.07 5.07 -6.17
CA VAL A 204 -12.07 3.85 -6.98
C VAL A 204 -13.45 3.57 -7.61
N ALA A 205 -14.55 4.00 -6.99
CA ALA A 205 -15.87 3.92 -7.56
C ALA A 205 -16.06 4.74 -8.86
N GLN A 206 -15.22 5.77 -9.04
CA GLN A 206 -15.35 6.73 -10.13
C GLN A 206 -14.28 6.55 -11.23
N ILE A 207 -13.41 5.55 -11.12
CA ILE A 207 -12.36 5.26 -12.11
C ILE A 207 -12.54 3.84 -12.67
N TRP A 208 -12.17 3.68 -13.94
CA TRP A 208 -12.04 2.37 -14.58
C TRP A 208 -10.64 2.21 -15.14
N ALA A 209 -9.85 1.31 -14.55
CA ALA A 209 -8.41 1.13 -14.82
C ALA A 209 -8.10 -0.34 -15.16
N PRO A 210 -8.42 -0.80 -16.38
CA PRO A 210 -8.28 -2.21 -16.75
C PRO A 210 -6.84 -2.70 -16.84
N ARG A 211 -5.86 -1.80 -16.98
CA ARG A 211 -4.43 -2.16 -17.03
C ARG A 211 -3.71 -2.01 -15.69
N LEU A 212 -4.44 -1.80 -14.60
CA LEU A 212 -3.85 -1.65 -13.28
C LEU A 212 -3.18 -2.96 -12.86
N THR A 213 -1.87 -2.90 -12.58
CA THR A 213 -1.06 -4.06 -12.17
C THR A 213 -0.44 -3.88 -10.79
N GLN A 214 -0.35 -2.65 -10.32
CA GLN A 214 0.21 -2.34 -9.01
C GLN A 214 -0.74 -1.46 -8.21
N LEU A 215 -1.14 -1.95 -7.03
CA LEU A 215 -2.02 -1.26 -6.10
C LEU A 215 -1.39 -1.25 -4.70
N ASP A 216 -1.01 -0.06 -4.24
CA ASP A 216 -0.35 0.15 -2.95
C ASP A 216 -1.15 1.14 -2.11
N ILE A 217 -1.75 0.68 -1.03
CA ILE A 217 -2.66 1.44 -0.19
C ILE A 217 -2.14 1.47 1.23
N THR A 218 -2.14 2.65 1.84
CA THR A 218 -1.92 2.81 3.29
C THR A 218 -3.10 3.58 3.88
N LEU A 219 -3.80 2.96 4.82
CA LEU A 219 -4.90 3.60 5.54
C LEU A 219 -4.41 4.12 6.89
N PHE A 220 -4.92 5.26 7.29
CA PHE A 220 -4.74 5.74 8.64
C PHE A 220 -5.51 4.83 9.62
N ASN A 221 -5.10 4.88 10.89
CA ASN A 221 -5.72 4.06 11.94
C ASN A 221 -7.25 4.15 11.89
N GLN A 222 -7.89 3.03 11.51
CA GLN A 222 -9.34 2.89 11.37
C GLN A 222 -9.75 1.53 11.92
N ILE A 223 -10.80 1.52 12.73
CA ILE A 223 -11.29 0.30 13.38
C ILE A 223 -12.25 -0.49 12.48
N ILE A 224 -12.98 0.19 11.59
CA ILE A 224 -13.99 -0.43 10.72
C ILE A 224 -13.69 -0.09 9.26
N PHE A 225 -13.59 -1.11 8.42
CA PHE A 225 -13.35 -0.96 7.00
C PHE A 225 -14.55 -1.46 6.19
N ALA A 226 -15.02 -0.64 5.27
CA ALA A 226 -15.92 -1.06 4.20
C ALA A 226 -15.22 -0.80 2.87
N LEU A 227 -14.82 -1.86 2.17
CA LEU A 227 -14.00 -1.80 0.96
C LEU A 227 -14.66 -2.47 -0.28
N PRO A 228 -15.99 -2.36 -0.50
CA PRO A 228 -16.65 -3.09 -1.58
C PRO A 228 -16.20 -2.65 -2.98
N ARG A 229 -15.85 -1.38 -3.16
CA ARG A 229 -15.39 -0.85 -4.46
C ARG A 229 -13.95 -1.22 -4.72
N LEU A 230 -13.12 -1.23 -3.69
CA LEU A 230 -11.74 -1.71 -3.78
C LEU A 230 -11.70 -3.20 -4.13
N SER A 231 -12.50 -4.05 -3.48
CA SER A 231 -12.66 -5.46 -3.81
C SER A 231 -13.06 -5.64 -5.28
N HIS A 232 -14.04 -4.87 -5.75
CA HIS A 232 -14.41 -4.90 -7.18
C HIS A 232 -13.25 -4.52 -8.12
N LEU A 233 -12.46 -3.49 -7.76
CA LEU A 233 -11.27 -3.09 -8.54
C LEU A 233 -10.23 -4.21 -8.60
N ILE A 234 -9.96 -4.88 -7.47
CA ILE A 234 -9.03 -6.02 -7.41
C ILE A 234 -9.54 -7.18 -8.25
N ASN A 235 -10.83 -7.46 -8.25
CA ASN A 235 -11.45 -8.47 -9.11
C ASN A 235 -11.24 -8.16 -10.60
N ILE A 236 -11.36 -6.90 -11.03
CA ILE A 236 -11.05 -6.49 -12.40
C ILE A 236 -9.57 -6.77 -12.71
N MET A 237 -8.65 -6.42 -11.81
CA MET A 237 -7.21 -6.70 -11.98
C MET A 237 -6.96 -8.21 -12.17
N GLN A 238 -7.60 -9.06 -11.37
CA GLN A 238 -7.46 -10.52 -11.45
C GLN A 238 -8.15 -11.15 -12.66
N SER A 239 -9.20 -10.52 -13.20
CA SER A 239 -9.91 -11.05 -14.38
C SER A 239 -9.07 -10.95 -15.66
N ILE A 240 -8.14 -10.02 -15.70
CA ILE A 240 -7.27 -9.74 -16.86
C ILE A 240 -5.90 -10.42 -16.69
N GLY A 241 -5.46 -10.62 -15.44
CA GLY A 241 -4.16 -11.16 -15.08
C GLY A 241 -4.22 -12.52 -14.39
N PRO A 242 -3.05 -13.09 -14.03
CA PRO A 242 -2.99 -14.30 -13.23
C PRO A 242 -3.55 -14.03 -11.83
N LYS A 243 -4.28 -15.01 -11.28
CA LYS A 243 -4.81 -14.95 -9.91
C LYS A 243 -3.66 -14.94 -8.89
N PHE A 244 -3.89 -14.30 -7.75
CA PHE A 244 -2.95 -14.35 -6.64
C PHE A 244 -2.84 -15.78 -6.10
N SER A 245 -1.61 -16.30 -6.02
CA SER A 245 -1.32 -17.65 -5.51
C SER A 245 -0.78 -17.63 -4.07
N ALA A 246 -0.22 -16.50 -3.65
CA ALA A 246 0.33 -16.29 -2.32
C ALA A 246 -0.22 -15.00 -1.70
N ALA A 247 -0.34 -15.01 -0.37
CA ALA A 247 -0.66 -13.83 0.43
C ALA A 247 0.20 -13.83 1.69
N GLU A 248 0.56 -12.64 2.14
CA GLU A 248 1.37 -12.44 3.34
C GLU A 248 0.76 -11.36 4.22
N VAL A 249 0.72 -11.61 5.52
CA VAL A 249 0.42 -10.60 6.53
C VAL A 249 1.70 -10.30 7.29
N PHE A 250 2.11 -9.04 7.25
CA PHE A 250 3.27 -8.55 7.99
C PHE A 250 2.81 -7.70 9.16
N PHE A 251 3.26 -8.09 10.33
CA PHE A 251 3.12 -7.31 11.56
C PHE A 251 4.40 -6.49 11.77
N ARG A 252 4.24 -5.19 11.95
CA ARG A 252 5.32 -4.23 12.20
C ARG A 252 5.03 -3.46 13.47
N ARG A 253 6.00 -2.68 13.92
CA ARG A 253 5.87 -1.89 15.15
C ARG A 253 4.65 -0.96 15.15
N ASP A 254 4.34 -0.33 14.03
CA ASP A 254 3.34 0.74 13.91
C ASP A 254 2.34 0.53 12.77
N GLU A 255 2.38 -0.63 12.12
CA GLU A 255 1.44 -0.96 11.05
C GLU A 255 1.28 -2.48 10.87
N VAL A 256 0.15 -2.87 10.33
CA VAL A 256 -0.05 -4.19 9.74
C VAL A 256 -0.25 -4.05 8.24
N SER A 257 0.25 -5.02 7.46
CA SER A 257 0.04 -5.06 6.02
C SER A 257 -0.43 -6.42 5.54
N VAL A 258 -1.39 -6.40 4.63
CA VAL A 258 -1.81 -7.56 3.84
C VAL A 258 -1.28 -7.37 2.43
N THR A 259 -0.42 -8.27 1.97
CA THR A 259 0.23 -8.19 0.67
C THR A 259 -0.01 -9.45 -0.14
N MET A 260 -0.17 -9.27 -1.44
CA MET A 260 -0.18 -10.35 -2.41
C MET A 260 1.05 -10.16 -3.29
N PRO A 261 2.15 -10.87 -2.97
CA PRO A 261 3.45 -10.62 -3.56
C PRO A 261 3.49 -11.02 -5.04
N ARG A 262 4.44 -10.44 -5.73
CA ARG A 262 4.70 -10.66 -7.16
C ARG A 262 5.46 -11.97 -7.37
N HIS A 263 4.79 -13.11 -7.34
CA HIS A 263 5.37 -14.37 -7.78
C HIS A 263 5.05 -14.61 -9.25
N ALA A 264 6.03 -14.48 -10.14
CA ALA A 264 5.91 -14.71 -11.59
C ALA A 264 4.78 -13.92 -12.31
N SER A 265 3.90 -13.24 -11.60
CA SER A 265 2.82 -12.42 -12.13
C SER A 265 3.19 -10.93 -12.07
N ALA A 266 2.69 -10.15 -13.03
CA ALA A 266 2.87 -8.69 -13.01
C ALA A 266 2.03 -8.00 -11.93
N LEU A 267 1.09 -8.70 -11.29
CA LEU A 267 0.16 -8.14 -10.31
C LEU A 267 0.79 -8.03 -8.92
N TYR A 268 0.63 -6.88 -8.31
CA TYR A 268 1.03 -6.59 -6.94
C TYR A 268 -0.08 -5.85 -6.22
N PHE A 269 -0.42 -6.33 -5.03
CA PHE A 269 -1.34 -5.66 -4.13
C PHE A 269 -0.72 -5.55 -2.74
N SER A 270 -0.83 -4.38 -2.12
CA SER A 270 -0.45 -4.14 -0.73
C SER A 270 -1.47 -3.21 -0.08
N LEU A 271 -2.03 -3.62 1.05
CA LEU A 271 -2.86 -2.76 1.88
C LEU A 271 -2.29 -2.73 3.29
N ARG A 272 -1.94 -1.55 3.75
CA ARG A 272 -1.35 -1.28 5.07
C ARG A 272 -2.30 -0.45 5.92
N VAL A 273 -2.34 -0.75 7.22
CA VAL A 273 -3.07 0.04 8.21
C VAL A 273 -2.13 0.41 9.35
N ARG A 274 -2.08 1.69 9.67
CA ARG A 274 -1.27 2.19 10.79
C ARG A 274 -1.97 1.91 12.11
N CYS A 275 -1.40 1.03 12.92
CA CYS A 275 -1.85 0.68 14.26
C CYS A 275 -0.68 0.08 15.05
N VAL A 276 -0.58 0.38 16.34
CA VAL A 276 0.62 0.05 17.14
C VAL A 276 0.47 -1.28 17.87
N GLN A 277 -0.70 -1.60 18.41
CA GLN A 277 -0.92 -2.78 19.27
C GLN A 277 -1.24 -4.01 18.44
N LEU A 278 -0.74 -5.19 18.84
CA LEU A 278 -0.91 -6.44 18.10
C LEU A 278 -2.37 -6.86 17.96
N ASP A 279 -3.17 -6.73 19.01
CA ASP A 279 -4.60 -7.01 18.99
C ASP A 279 -5.32 -6.20 17.92
N TRP A 280 -5.04 -4.91 17.84
CA TRP A 280 -5.60 -4.03 16.80
C TRP A 280 -5.05 -4.36 15.41
N GLN A 281 -3.79 -4.78 15.31
CA GLN A 281 -3.20 -5.19 14.05
C GLN A 281 -3.88 -6.46 13.53
N ILE A 282 -4.13 -7.43 14.38
CA ILE A 282 -4.81 -8.67 14.01
C ILE A 282 -6.26 -8.38 13.61
N ASP A 283 -6.97 -7.55 14.38
CA ASP A 283 -8.34 -7.14 14.04
C ASP A 283 -8.41 -6.41 12.69
N CYS A 284 -7.51 -5.45 12.46
CA CYS A 284 -7.41 -4.79 11.16
C CYS A 284 -7.13 -5.77 10.02
N ALA A 285 -6.19 -6.70 10.22
CA ALA A 285 -5.86 -7.72 9.22
C ALA A 285 -7.06 -8.65 8.96
N ALA A 286 -7.78 -9.06 9.99
CA ALA A 286 -8.99 -9.87 9.87
C ALA A 286 -10.08 -9.15 9.07
N GLN A 287 -10.34 -7.87 9.35
CA GLN A 287 -11.29 -7.06 8.61
C GLN A 287 -10.89 -6.89 7.14
N ILE A 288 -9.60 -6.63 6.85
CA ILE A 288 -9.10 -6.55 5.47
C ILE A 288 -9.29 -7.88 4.76
N CYS A 289 -8.86 -8.98 5.37
CA CYS A 289 -8.96 -10.31 4.78
C CYS A 289 -10.43 -10.72 4.58
N GLY A 290 -11.30 -10.38 5.53
CA GLY A 290 -12.74 -10.58 5.41
C GLY A 290 -13.36 -9.81 4.24
N ALA A 291 -12.97 -8.53 4.08
CA ALA A 291 -13.43 -7.70 2.95
C ALA A 291 -12.93 -8.21 1.59
N LEU A 292 -11.79 -8.90 1.56
CA LEU A 292 -11.17 -9.48 0.36
C LEU A 292 -11.34 -11.01 0.28
N SER A 293 -12.31 -11.57 0.97
CA SER A 293 -12.47 -13.02 1.12
C SER A 293 -12.60 -13.76 -0.23
N HIS A 294 -13.28 -13.15 -1.19
CA HIS A 294 -13.43 -13.71 -2.53
C HIS A 294 -12.07 -13.82 -3.25
N GLU A 295 -11.27 -12.76 -3.21
CA GLU A 295 -9.96 -12.66 -3.85
C GLU A 295 -8.92 -13.57 -3.19
N LEU A 296 -9.03 -13.76 -1.88
CA LEU A 296 -8.13 -14.58 -1.06
C LEU A 296 -8.48 -16.08 -1.10
N SER A 297 -9.69 -16.43 -1.53
CA SER A 297 -10.14 -17.83 -1.56
C SER A 297 -9.29 -18.76 -2.45
N GLY A 298 -8.63 -18.21 -3.46
CA GLY A 298 -7.76 -18.93 -4.39
C GLY A 298 -6.29 -19.01 -3.97
N VAL A 299 -5.89 -18.34 -2.90
CA VAL A 299 -4.51 -18.32 -2.37
C VAL A 299 -4.12 -19.71 -1.90
N LYS A 300 -2.92 -20.17 -2.31
CA LYS A 300 -2.38 -21.49 -1.95
C LYS A 300 -1.34 -21.41 -0.84
N GLU A 301 -0.56 -20.34 -0.80
CA GLU A 301 0.49 -20.09 0.17
C GLU A 301 0.12 -18.88 1.02
N PHE A 302 0.01 -19.07 2.31
CA PHE A 302 -0.30 -17.99 3.23
C PHE A 302 0.80 -17.86 4.29
N ARG A 303 1.29 -16.63 4.51
CA ARG A 303 2.39 -16.35 5.41
C ARG A 303 2.01 -15.30 6.45
N LEU A 304 2.34 -15.59 7.69
CA LEU A 304 2.24 -14.67 8.83
C LEU A 304 3.65 -14.30 9.30
N ASN A 305 4.06 -13.07 9.09
CA ASN A 305 5.43 -12.61 9.33
C ASN A 305 5.47 -11.43 10.32
N ILE A 306 6.53 -11.38 11.12
CA ILE A 306 6.94 -10.19 11.86
C ILE A 306 8.15 -9.59 11.12
N TYR A 307 8.09 -8.32 10.78
CA TYR A 307 9.18 -7.66 10.04
C TYR A 307 10.30 -7.17 10.97
N ASP A 308 9.94 -6.63 12.14
CA ASP A 308 10.90 -6.05 13.07
C ASP A 308 11.35 -7.09 14.09
N GLN A 309 12.66 -7.33 14.19
CA GLN A 309 13.23 -8.28 15.15
C GLN A 309 13.10 -7.83 16.62
N ASN A 310 12.99 -6.51 16.84
CA ASN A 310 12.87 -5.89 18.17
C ASN A 310 11.50 -5.25 18.35
N MET A 311 10.45 -6.05 18.46
CA MET A 311 9.13 -5.55 18.79
C MET A 311 9.09 -5.04 20.23
N PRO A 312 8.43 -3.90 20.52
CA PRO A 312 8.28 -3.43 21.90
C PRO A 312 7.55 -4.46 22.76
N THR A 313 7.93 -4.56 24.04
CA THR A 313 7.23 -5.44 25.00
C THR A 313 5.73 -5.09 25.11
N GLU A 314 5.40 -3.83 24.95
CA GLU A 314 4.00 -3.33 24.96
C GLU A 314 3.20 -3.76 23.72
N TRP A 315 3.83 -4.26 22.67
CA TRP A 315 3.17 -4.68 21.45
C TRP A 315 2.25 -5.89 21.67
N GLN A 316 2.61 -6.79 22.61
CA GLN A 316 1.84 -8.00 22.96
C GLN A 316 0.97 -7.84 24.21
N ASN A 317 0.77 -6.64 24.76
CA ASN A 317 0.12 -6.43 26.06
C ASN A 317 -1.41 -6.62 26.07
N GLY A 318 -2.04 -6.91 24.93
CA GLY A 318 -3.47 -7.20 24.84
C GLY A 318 -3.77 -8.69 24.98
N GLU A 319 -4.84 -9.06 25.69
CA GLU A 319 -5.44 -10.37 25.53
C GLU A 319 -6.10 -10.45 24.16
N ILE A 320 -5.44 -11.12 23.22
CA ILE A 320 -5.96 -11.31 21.88
C ILE A 320 -7.10 -12.33 21.94
N ASP A 321 -8.29 -11.92 21.49
CA ASP A 321 -9.40 -12.83 21.35
C ASP A 321 -9.05 -13.91 20.30
N PRO A 322 -9.03 -15.19 20.66
CA PRO A 322 -8.77 -16.27 19.73
C PRO A 322 -9.66 -16.25 18.48
N THR A 323 -10.90 -15.74 18.60
CA THR A 323 -11.83 -15.66 17.47
C THR A 323 -11.34 -14.72 16.36
N THR A 324 -10.57 -13.68 16.70
CA THR A 324 -10.01 -12.74 15.71
C THR A 324 -8.98 -13.42 14.81
N TRP A 325 -8.16 -14.32 15.35
CA TRP A 325 -7.27 -15.16 14.54
C TRP A 325 -8.03 -16.08 13.59
N TYR A 326 -9.13 -16.63 14.06
CA TYR A 326 -10.00 -17.47 13.23
C TYR A 326 -10.57 -16.65 12.06
N GLU A 327 -11.09 -15.46 12.34
CA GLU A 327 -11.61 -14.57 11.31
C GLU A 327 -10.54 -14.13 10.29
N LEU A 328 -9.30 -13.88 10.76
CA LEU A 328 -8.17 -13.59 9.88
C LEU A 328 -7.88 -14.74 8.91
N LEU A 329 -7.93 -15.99 9.38
CA LEU A 329 -7.58 -17.17 8.57
C LEU A 329 -8.75 -17.68 7.71
N ARG A 330 -9.99 -17.41 8.09
CA ARG A 330 -11.20 -17.90 7.45
C ARG A 330 -11.28 -17.66 5.94
N PRO A 331 -10.85 -16.52 5.38
CA PRO A 331 -10.87 -16.26 3.93
C PRO A 331 -9.97 -17.18 3.12
N PHE A 332 -8.96 -17.80 3.71
CA PHE A 332 -7.93 -18.59 3.02
C PHE A 332 -8.33 -20.06 2.83
N ILE A 333 -9.54 -20.29 2.33
CA ILE A 333 -10.07 -21.66 2.12
C ILE A 333 -9.24 -22.48 1.12
N GLY A 334 -8.54 -21.83 0.19
CA GLY A 334 -7.67 -22.46 -0.80
C GLY A 334 -6.26 -22.78 -0.31
N ALA A 335 -5.87 -22.30 0.89
CA ALA A 335 -4.52 -22.41 1.40
C ALA A 335 -4.11 -23.88 1.59
N LYS A 336 -2.97 -24.22 0.98
CA LYS A 336 -2.31 -25.51 1.12
C LYS A 336 -1.14 -25.45 2.09
N GLU A 337 -0.52 -24.30 2.19
CA GLU A 337 0.65 -24.02 3.01
C GLU A 337 0.39 -22.79 3.89
N LEU A 338 0.70 -22.93 5.18
CA LEU A 338 0.65 -21.87 6.18
C LEU A 338 2.04 -21.74 6.81
N GLN A 339 2.73 -20.65 6.51
CA GLN A 339 4.01 -20.32 7.14
C GLN A 339 3.80 -19.30 8.26
N ILE A 340 4.41 -19.55 9.43
CA ILE A 340 4.19 -18.76 10.63
C ILE A 340 5.55 -18.36 11.22
N HIS A 341 5.72 -17.06 11.46
CA HIS A 341 6.88 -16.54 12.21
C HIS A 341 6.81 -16.94 13.69
N ASP A 342 7.96 -17.29 14.28
CA ASP A 342 8.04 -17.85 15.63
C ASP A 342 7.40 -16.97 16.71
N GLY A 343 7.49 -15.65 16.58
CA GLY A 343 6.88 -14.70 17.50
C GLY A 343 5.34 -14.69 17.54
N LEU A 344 4.67 -15.39 16.62
CA LEU A 344 3.20 -15.50 16.56
C LEU A 344 2.70 -16.90 16.93
N LEU A 345 3.61 -17.86 17.13
CA LEU A 345 3.26 -19.28 17.30
C LEU A 345 2.38 -19.54 18.51
N GLU A 346 2.70 -18.93 19.64
CA GLU A 346 1.99 -19.17 20.89
C GLU A 346 0.54 -18.70 20.80
N GLU A 347 0.33 -17.47 20.35
CA GLU A 347 -1.00 -16.86 20.20
C GLU A 347 -1.85 -17.65 19.21
N LEU A 348 -1.30 -17.94 18.04
CA LEU A 348 -2.00 -18.68 17.00
C LEU A 348 -2.30 -20.13 17.44
N SER A 349 -1.36 -20.81 18.14
CA SER A 349 -1.60 -22.17 18.63
C SER A 349 -2.73 -22.20 19.67
N ARG A 350 -2.83 -21.15 20.51
CA ARG A 350 -3.92 -20.99 21.47
C ARG A 350 -5.27 -20.80 20.76
N ALA A 351 -5.30 -19.94 19.74
CA ALA A 351 -6.49 -19.72 18.92
C ALA A 351 -6.97 -21.00 18.22
N LEU A 352 -6.07 -21.73 17.59
CA LEU A 352 -6.41 -22.96 16.88
C LEU A 352 -6.87 -24.10 17.81
N ARG A 353 -6.53 -24.07 19.10
CA ARG A 353 -7.07 -25.04 20.08
C ARG A 353 -8.55 -24.83 20.33
N VAL A 354 -9.02 -23.59 20.31
CA VAL A 354 -10.43 -23.25 20.56
C VAL A 354 -11.27 -23.54 19.33
N GLU A 355 -10.87 -23.02 18.18
CA GLU A 355 -11.65 -23.00 16.93
C GLU A 355 -11.33 -24.18 16.00
N GLY A 356 -10.20 -24.84 16.18
CA GLY A 356 -9.78 -25.98 15.34
C GLY A 356 -10.69 -27.22 15.42
N ARG A 357 -11.81 -27.12 16.13
CA ARG A 357 -12.88 -28.15 16.16
C ARG A 357 -13.75 -28.10 14.91
N ASP A 358 -13.74 -26.98 14.16
CA ASP A 358 -14.50 -26.89 12.91
C ASP A 358 -13.76 -27.68 11.80
N PRO A 359 -14.32 -28.78 11.32
CA PRO A 359 -13.71 -29.57 10.24
C PRO A 359 -13.63 -28.78 8.90
N GLY A 360 -14.39 -27.70 8.79
CA GLY A 360 -14.38 -26.79 7.65
C GLY A 360 -13.26 -25.74 7.66
N PHE A 361 -12.58 -25.57 8.78
CA PHE A 361 -11.51 -24.57 8.92
C PHE A 361 -10.26 -24.96 8.12
N LEU A 362 -9.75 -24.06 7.27
CA LEU A 362 -8.62 -24.29 6.34
C LEU A 362 -8.70 -25.67 5.65
N PRO A 363 -9.75 -25.94 4.87
CA PRO A 363 -10.09 -27.30 4.41
C PRO A 363 -9.01 -27.94 3.54
N ASN A 364 -8.22 -27.12 2.83
CA ASN A 364 -7.20 -27.57 1.89
C ASN A 364 -5.76 -27.54 2.45
N LEU A 365 -5.59 -27.20 3.74
CA LEU A 365 -4.27 -27.10 4.35
C LEU A 365 -3.56 -28.45 4.38
N GLN A 366 -2.33 -28.48 3.86
CA GLN A 366 -1.47 -29.66 3.76
C GLN A 366 -0.18 -29.52 4.58
N TYR A 367 0.32 -28.28 4.74
CA TYR A 367 1.59 -28.01 5.42
C TYR A 367 1.46 -26.82 6.37
N ILE A 368 2.10 -26.96 7.54
CA ILE A 368 2.41 -25.85 8.45
C ILE A 368 3.93 -25.76 8.53
N ILE A 369 4.48 -24.58 8.28
CA ILE A 369 5.91 -24.28 8.35
C ILE A 369 6.13 -23.30 9.50
N ALA A 370 6.89 -23.72 10.52
CA ALA A 370 7.20 -22.89 11.69
C ALA A 370 8.46 -23.40 12.39
N GLY A 371 9.13 -22.55 13.19
CA GLY A 371 10.37 -22.90 13.89
C GLY A 371 10.19 -23.96 14.99
N THR A 372 9.02 -24.03 15.62
CA THR A 372 8.68 -25.02 16.65
C THR A 372 7.28 -25.58 16.45
N ASN A 373 7.08 -26.85 16.84
CA ASN A 373 5.77 -27.50 16.74
C ASN A 373 4.92 -27.27 17.99
N LEU A 374 4.16 -26.20 18.01
CA LEU A 374 3.14 -25.92 19.05
C LEU A 374 1.73 -26.37 18.64
N PHE A 375 1.58 -27.00 17.47
CA PHE A 375 0.29 -27.32 16.85
C PHE A 375 -0.13 -28.78 16.99
N THR A 376 0.50 -29.57 17.85
CA THR A 376 0.23 -31.00 18.01
C THR A 376 -1.26 -31.31 18.13
N TRP A 377 -1.98 -30.58 18.98
CA TRP A 377 -3.42 -30.78 19.16
C TRP A 377 -4.21 -30.52 17.86
N PHE A 378 -3.89 -29.47 17.13
CA PHE A 378 -4.53 -29.17 15.85
C PHE A 378 -4.22 -30.25 14.81
N LEU A 379 -2.96 -30.68 14.71
CA LEU A 379 -2.52 -31.72 13.78
C LEU A 379 -3.24 -33.06 14.07
N ASP A 380 -3.34 -33.45 15.34
CA ASP A 380 -4.06 -34.69 15.77
C ASP A 380 -5.56 -34.60 15.43
N THR A 381 -6.19 -33.45 15.67
CA THR A 381 -7.60 -33.24 15.31
C THR A 381 -7.79 -33.35 13.79
N ARG A 382 -6.87 -32.83 12.97
CA ARG A 382 -6.94 -32.96 11.51
C ARG A 382 -6.79 -34.39 11.02
N VAL A 383 -5.95 -35.19 11.65
CA VAL A 383 -5.84 -36.63 11.38
C VAL A 383 -7.16 -37.34 11.68
N LEU A 384 -7.80 -37.03 12.80
CA LEU A 384 -9.08 -37.66 13.20
C LEU A 384 -10.22 -37.39 12.21
N VAL A 385 -10.23 -36.21 11.57
CA VAL A 385 -11.23 -35.86 10.56
C VAL A 385 -10.81 -36.27 9.13
N GLY A 386 -9.73 -37.06 8.98
CA GLY A 386 -9.28 -37.58 7.69
C GLY A 386 -8.58 -36.54 6.78
N ARG A 387 -8.12 -35.43 7.35
CA ARG A 387 -7.43 -34.34 6.63
C ARG A 387 -6.06 -34.07 7.26
N PRO A 388 -5.09 -35.00 7.18
CA PRO A 388 -3.80 -34.86 7.83
C PRO A 388 -3.03 -33.65 7.30
N VAL A 389 -2.40 -32.90 8.20
CA VAL A 389 -1.51 -31.77 7.90
C VAL A 389 -0.10 -32.14 8.34
N ARG A 390 0.89 -31.84 7.52
CA ARG A 390 2.31 -32.09 7.81
C ARG A 390 2.91 -30.84 8.43
N PHE A 391 3.76 -31.04 9.43
CA PHE A 391 4.60 -29.99 9.99
C PHE A 391 6.00 -30.05 9.38
N SER A 392 6.60 -28.90 9.05
CA SER A 392 7.97 -28.77 8.60
C SER A 392 8.65 -27.55 9.19
N LEU A 393 9.97 -27.61 9.31
CA LEU A 393 10.79 -26.46 9.71
C LEU A 393 11.02 -25.54 8.50
N PRO A 394 11.22 -24.23 8.73
CA PRO A 394 11.61 -23.30 7.68
C PRO A 394 12.91 -23.73 7.01
N PRO A 395 13.07 -23.52 5.68
CA PRO A 395 14.30 -23.82 4.98
C PRO A 395 15.45 -22.98 5.56
N GLY A 396 16.57 -23.65 5.92
CA GLY A 396 17.75 -23.02 6.54
C GLY A 396 17.74 -22.99 8.05
N SER A 397 16.72 -23.50 8.72
CA SER A 397 16.77 -23.74 10.17
C SER A 397 17.91 -24.71 10.50
N PRO A 398 18.76 -24.44 11.53
CA PRO A 398 19.75 -25.41 11.97
C PRO A 398 19.03 -26.70 12.32
N LEU A 399 19.47 -27.81 11.74
CA LEU A 399 18.94 -29.13 12.03
C LEU A 399 19.12 -29.38 13.55
N VAL A 400 18.03 -29.23 14.30
CA VAL A 400 17.97 -29.84 15.62
C VAL A 400 18.07 -31.33 15.38
N PRO A 401 19.08 -32.06 15.94
CA PRO A 401 19.25 -33.48 15.69
C PRO A 401 17.95 -34.19 16.00
N ASP A 402 17.48 -34.94 15.04
CA ASP A 402 16.33 -35.81 14.97
C ASP A 402 15.65 -36.07 16.33
N MET A 403 14.68 -35.28 16.72
CA MET A 403 13.65 -35.77 17.60
C MET A 403 12.77 -36.70 16.75
N THR A 404 13.23 -37.93 16.64
CA THR A 404 12.44 -39.05 16.12
C THR A 404 11.06 -38.97 16.74
N ILE A 405 10.07 -38.58 15.96
CA ILE A 405 8.68 -38.62 16.35
C ILE A 405 8.40 -40.10 16.61
N HIS A 406 8.58 -40.52 17.87
CA HIS A 406 8.05 -41.80 18.32
C HIS A 406 6.55 -41.75 18.03
N ARG A 407 6.16 -42.51 17.00
CA ARG A 407 4.76 -42.90 16.79
C ARG A 407 4.27 -43.57 18.07
N HIS A 408 3.81 -42.80 19.02
CA HIS A 408 2.92 -43.34 20.04
C HIS A 408 1.57 -43.60 19.39
N SER A 409 1.52 -44.79 18.79
CA SER A 409 0.30 -45.51 18.42
C SER A 409 -0.41 -45.94 19.71
N SER A 410 -0.96 -45.00 20.44
CA SER A 410 -1.95 -45.28 21.44
C SER A 410 -2.82 -44.05 21.67
N ALA A 411 -3.79 -43.87 20.79
CA ALA A 411 -4.91 -42.98 21.12
C ALA A 411 -5.56 -43.54 22.35
N PRO A 412 -5.66 -42.77 23.46
CA PRO A 412 -6.31 -43.28 24.64
C PRO A 412 -7.78 -43.60 24.31
N GLU A 413 -8.15 -44.84 24.48
CA GLU A 413 -9.48 -45.43 24.23
C GLU A 413 -10.61 -44.63 24.92
N ARG A 414 -10.26 -43.77 25.91
CA ARG A 414 -11.17 -42.88 26.63
C ARG A 414 -11.74 -41.75 25.76
N VAL A 415 -11.08 -41.29 24.72
CA VAL A 415 -11.59 -40.20 23.86
C VAL A 415 -12.64 -40.74 22.89
N ARG A 416 -12.47 -41.96 22.42
CA ARG A 416 -13.45 -42.63 21.56
C ARG A 416 -14.81 -42.85 22.24
N ARG A 417 -14.83 -43.18 23.53
CA ARG A 417 -16.09 -43.39 24.30
C ARG A 417 -16.85 -42.10 24.58
N ARG A 418 -16.18 -40.96 24.72
CA ARG A 418 -16.87 -39.68 24.99
C ARG A 418 -17.51 -39.06 23.73
N MET A 419 -16.98 -39.31 22.53
CA MET A 419 -17.61 -38.83 21.30
C MET A 419 -18.83 -39.67 20.88
N LEU A 420 -18.83 -40.97 21.16
CA LEU A 420 -19.96 -41.86 20.84
C LEU A 420 -21.13 -41.71 21.81
N SER A 421 -20.92 -41.19 23.02
CA SER A 421 -21.99 -41.02 24.04
C SER A 421 -22.78 -39.71 23.93
N ARG A 422 -22.31 -38.74 23.11
CA ARG A 422 -23.03 -37.47 22.89
C ARG A 422 -23.92 -37.43 21.65
N SER A 423 -23.87 -38.44 20.80
CA SER A 423 -24.71 -38.51 19.58
C SER A 423 -26.11 -39.13 19.80
N TRP A 424 -26.48 -39.50 21.04
CA TRP A 424 -27.72 -40.21 21.30
C TRP A 424 -28.72 -39.50 22.25
N SER A 425 -28.62 -38.19 22.46
CA SER A 425 -29.56 -37.46 23.33
C SER A 425 -30.32 -36.31 22.63
N LEU A 426 -30.63 -36.45 21.35
CA LEU A 426 -31.56 -35.56 20.66
C LEU A 426 -32.61 -36.38 19.92
N ARG A 427 -33.47 -37.11 20.73
CA ARG A 427 -34.85 -37.52 20.38
C ARG A 427 -35.59 -37.86 21.65
N ALA A 428 -36.28 -36.93 22.21
CA ALA A 428 -37.60 -37.03 22.86
C ALA A 428 -38.08 -35.60 23.15
#